data_cba3cf7e1c75799ae0bf427291398c00
#
_entry.id   cba3cf7e1c75799ae0bf427291398c00
#
_cell.length_a   1.000
_cell.length_b   1.000
_cell.length_c   1.000
_cell.angle_alpha   90.00
_cell.angle_beta   90.00
_cell.angle_gamma   90.00
#
_symmetry.space_group_name_H-M   'P 1'
#
loop_
_entity.id
_entity.type
_entity.pdbx_description
1 polymer ?
#
loop_
_entity_poly.entity_id
_entity_poly.type
_entity_poly.pdbx_seq_one_letter_code
_entity_poly.pdbx_strand_id
1 'polypeptide(L)'
;MDPDKLDDRKITILNAVIKNYMDTGEPVGSRTISKLPDCSLSSATIRNEMCDLEEMGYLIQPHTSSGRIPSDKGYRFYVDEILKEKQTEVSEFKDLMIQRVDRLELVLKRMARMIASNTNYAAMISGPSYHQNKIKLIQLSRIEDYKL
;
A
#
# COMPACT_ATOMS: atom_id res chain seq x y z
N MET A 1 18.71 7.85 18.80
CA MET A 1 18.60 6.85 17.76
C MET A 1 17.60 5.82 18.30
N ASP A 2 16.43 5.72 17.68
CA ASP A 2 15.36 4.87 18.17
C ASP A 2 15.78 3.40 17.96
N PRO A 3 15.97 2.58 18.99
CA PRO A 3 16.51 1.22 18.84
C PRO A 3 15.57 0.27 18.08
N ASP A 4 14.33 0.69 17.83
CA ASP A 4 13.32 -0.09 17.12
C ASP A 4 13.13 0.31 15.64
N LYS A 5 13.91 1.30 15.13
CA LYS A 5 13.79 1.73 13.75
C LYS A 5 14.61 0.83 12.83
N LEU A 6 13.91 -0.03 12.07
CA LEU A 6 14.52 -0.82 11.00
C LEU A 6 15.05 0.11 9.90
N ASP A 7 16.26 -0.17 9.40
CA ASP A 7 16.76 0.45 8.18
C ASP A 7 16.11 -0.17 6.93
N ASP A 8 16.21 0.53 5.79
CA ASP A 8 15.57 0.10 4.53
C ASP A 8 16.02 -1.29 4.10
N ARG A 9 17.26 -1.67 4.43
CA ARG A 9 17.81 -2.98 4.13
C ARG A 9 17.14 -4.07 4.93
N LYS A 10 16.97 -3.88 6.24
CA LYS A 10 16.28 -4.81 7.13
C LYS A 10 14.82 -4.95 6.74
N ILE A 11 14.16 -3.83 6.40
CA ILE A 11 12.78 -3.83 5.91
C ILE A 11 12.65 -4.68 4.64
N THR A 12 13.54 -4.48 3.67
CA THR A 12 13.53 -5.23 2.42
C THR A 12 13.69 -6.73 2.66
N ILE A 13 14.63 -7.12 3.52
CA ILE A 13 14.88 -8.53 3.85
C ILE A 13 13.71 -9.13 4.63
N LEU A 14 13.17 -8.42 5.61
CA LEU A 14 12.00 -8.86 6.37
C LEU A 14 10.80 -9.11 5.47
N ASN A 15 10.51 -8.17 4.58
CA ASN A 15 9.42 -8.29 3.61
C ASN A 15 9.62 -9.49 2.66
N ALA A 16 10.85 -9.70 2.19
CA ALA A 16 11.18 -10.85 1.34
C ALA A 16 11.00 -12.19 2.07
N VAL A 17 11.41 -12.26 3.34
CA VAL A 17 11.20 -13.45 4.18
C VAL A 17 9.71 -13.71 4.38
N ILE A 18 8.93 -12.67 4.72
CA ILE A 18 7.50 -12.84 4.96
C ILE A 18 6.77 -13.29 3.69
N LYS A 19 7.01 -12.65 2.55
CA LYS A 19 6.40 -13.03 1.27
C LYS A 19 6.73 -14.49 0.90
N ASN A 20 8.00 -14.87 0.98
CA ASN A 20 8.42 -16.22 0.65
C ASN A 20 7.81 -17.27 1.59
N TYR A 21 7.74 -16.96 2.89
CA TYR A 21 7.10 -17.84 3.87
C TYR A 21 5.58 -17.97 3.65
N MET A 22 4.90 -16.89 3.28
CA MET A 22 3.47 -16.93 2.95
C MET A 22 3.18 -17.80 1.72
N ASP A 23 4.09 -17.80 0.74
CA ASP A 23 3.94 -18.57 -0.49
C ASP A 23 4.24 -20.06 -0.31
N THR A 24 5.23 -20.40 0.53
CA THR A 24 5.77 -21.76 0.65
C THR A 24 5.36 -22.50 1.92
N GLY A 25 5.10 -21.77 3.01
CA GLY A 25 4.94 -22.33 4.36
C GLY A 25 6.21 -22.89 4.98
N GLU A 26 7.38 -22.72 4.32
CA GLU A 26 8.65 -23.30 4.75
C GLU A 26 9.62 -22.23 5.31
N PRO A 27 10.45 -22.57 6.31
CA PRO A 27 11.45 -21.65 6.85
C PRO A 27 12.41 -21.15 5.76
N VAL A 28 12.61 -19.84 5.70
CA VAL A 28 13.31 -19.15 4.62
C VAL A 28 14.81 -19.02 4.91
N GLY A 29 15.64 -19.52 4.01
CA GLY A 29 17.09 -19.39 4.11
C GLY A 29 17.64 -18.15 3.38
N SER A 30 18.79 -17.63 3.83
CA SER A 30 19.46 -16.49 3.19
C SER A 30 19.80 -16.71 1.71
N ARG A 31 20.07 -17.95 1.31
CA ARG A 31 20.30 -18.32 -0.10
C ARG A 31 19.05 -18.21 -0.97
N THR A 32 17.89 -18.43 -0.41
CA THR A 32 16.60 -18.26 -1.10
C THR A 32 16.37 -16.78 -1.41
N ILE A 33 16.57 -15.92 -0.42
CA ILE A 33 16.43 -14.47 -0.58
C ILE A 33 17.46 -13.89 -1.56
N SER A 34 18.74 -14.35 -1.51
CA SER A 34 19.79 -13.85 -2.41
C SER A 34 19.56 -14.18 -3.90
N LYS A 35 18.62 -15.07 -4.23
CA LYS A 35 18.25 -15.42 -5.61
C LYS A 35 17.08 -14.62 -6.14
N LEU A 36 16.43 -13.81 -5.30
CA LEU A 36 15.32 -12.97 -5.75
C LEU A 36 15.81 -11.85 -6.68
N PRO A 37 15.07 -11.54 -7.75
CA PRO A 37 15.48 -10.55 -8.76
C PRO A 37 15.81 -9.17 -8.16
N ASP A 38 15.09 -8.79 -7.12
CA ASP A 38 15.20 -7.48 -6.47
C ASP A 38 16.26 -7.43 -5.36
N CYS A 39 17.00 -8.53 -5.14
CA CYS A 39 17.98 -8.61 -4.08
C CYS A 39 19.41 -8.61 -4.62
N SER A 40 20.12 -7.49 -4.49
CA SER A 40 21.52 -7.34 -4.89
C SER A 40 22.53 -7.72 -3.78
N LEU A 41 22.08 -8.30 -2.67
CA LEU A 41 22.91 -8.61 -1.52
C LEU A 41 23.45 -10.04 -1.54
N SER A 42 24.66 -10.22 -0.98
CA SER A 42 25.23 -11.55 -0.79
C SER A 42 24.45 -12.35 0.25
N SER A 43 24.41 -13.68 0.10
CA SER A 43 23.75 -14.54 1.08
C SER A 43 24.36 -14.45 2.49
N ALA A 44 25.63 -14.06 2.60
CA ALA A 44 26.30 -13.82 3.87
C ALA A 44 25.78 -12.54 4.55
N THR A 45 25.63 -11.45 3.78
CA THR A 45 25.05 -10.20 4.27
C THR A 45 23.61 -10.41 4.72
N ILE A 46 22.79 -11.08 3.88
CA ILE A 46 21.40 -11.39 4.22
C ILE A 46 21.31 -12.20 5.51
N ARG A 47 22.22 -13.19 5.69
CA ARG A 47 22.24 -14.00 6.91
C ARG A 47 22.49 -13.14 8.16
N ASN A 48 23.42 -12.19 8.09
CA ASN A 48 23.69 -11.30 9.21
C ASN A 48 22.48 -10.43 9.54
N GLU A 49 21.86 -9.81 8.51
CA GLU A 49 20.65 -9.03 8.72
C GLU A 49 19.48 -9.87 9.28
N MET A 50 19.36 -11.13 8.86
CA MET A 50 18.35 -12.05 9.42
C MET A 50 18.64 -12.38 10.89
N CYS A 51 19.90 -12.45 11.31
CA CYS A 51 20.26 -12.63 12.73
C CYS A 51 19.89 -11.37 13.53
N ASP A 52 20.20 -10.19 13.03
CA ASP A 52 19.80 -8.95 13.68
C ASP A 52 18.27 -8.86 13.81
N LEU A 53 17.52 -9.19 12.76
CA LEU A 53 16.05 -9.22 12.78
C LEU A 53 15.49 -10.25 13.77
N GLU A 54 16.19 -11.36 13.97
CA GLU A 54 15.86 -12.34 14.99
C GLU A 54 16.10 -11.79 16.41
N GLU A 55 17.26 -11.16 16.65
CA GLU A 55 17.58 -10.51 17.92
C GLU A 55 16.59 -9.39 18.26
N MET A 56 16.14 -8.65 17.24
CA MET A 56 15.10 -7.63 17.38
C MET A 56 13.67 -8.21 17.52
N GLY A 57 13.51 -9.53 17.41
CA GLY A 57 12.24 -10.25 17.57
C GLY A 57 11.29 -10.20 16.38
N TYR A 58 11.74 -9.79 15.18
CA TYR A 58 10.92 -9.80 13.95
C TYR A 58 10.90 -11.15 13.27
N LEU A 59 11.96 -11.95 13.44
CA LEU A 59 12.08 -13.30 12.91
C LEU A 59 12.32 -14.30 14.05
N ILE A 60 12.06 -15.58 13.77
CA ILE A 60 12.27 -16.70 14.70
C ILE A 60 12.99 -17.79 13.92
N GLN A 61 13.95 -18.45 14.56
CA GLN A 61 14.55 -19.69 14.08
C GLN A 61 13.88 -20.90 14.73
N PRO A 62 13.03 -21.66 14.03
CA PRO A 62 12.31 -22.78 14.65
C PRO A 62 13.22 -23.93 15.07
N HIS A 63 14.34 -24.15 14.35
CA HIS A 63 15.34 -25.18 14.66
C HIS A 63 16.73 -24.68 14.26
N THR A 64 17.78 -25.17 14.94
CA THR A 64 19.19 -24.74 14.78
C THR A 64 19.73 -24.83 13.34
N SER A 65 19.19 -25.72 12.51
CA SER A 65 19.61 -25.93 11.10
C SER A 65 18.59 -25.38 10.09
N SER A 66 17.48 -24.80 10.55
CA SER A 66 16.42 -24.29 9.69
C SER A 66 16.68 -22.84 9.27
N GLY A 67 15.92 -22.39 8.23
CA GLY A 67 15.81 -20.96 7.92
C GLY A 67 15.12 -20.17 9.03
N ARG A 68 14.62 -19.00 8.68
CA ARG A 68 13.85 -18.12 9.57
C ARG A 68 12.39 -18.09 9.15
N ILE A 69 11.51 -17.93 10.13
CA ILE A 69 10.08 -17.68 9.94
C ILE A 69 9.72 -16.33 10.55
N PRO A 70 8.67 -15.64 10.05
CA PRO A 70 8.19 -14.42 10.66
C PRO A 70 7.62 -14.65 12.06
N SER A 71 7.89 -13.73 12.98
CA SER A 71 7.22 -13.66 14.27
C SER A 71 5.90 -12.86 14.17
N ASP A 72 5.09 -12.86 15.24
CA ASP A 72 3.92 -11.97 15.33
C ASP A 72 4.29 -10.49 15.19
N LYS A 73 5.45 -10.08 15.74
CA LYS A 73 5.98 -8.71 15.59
C LYS A 73 6.35 -8.43 14.14
N GLY A 74 6.94 -9.39 13.44
CA GLY A 74 7.27 -9.28 12.03
C GLY A 74 6.03 -9.12 11.16
N TYR A 75 5.00 -9.93 11.36
CA TYR A 75 3.75 -9.80 10.62
C TYR A 75 3.04 -8.47 10.88
N ARG A 76 2.99 -8.01 12.11
CA ARG A 76 2.39 -6.69 12.43
C ARG A 76 3.09 -5.58 11.70
N PHE A 77 4.42 -5.55 11.74
CA PHE A 77 5.21 -4.57 11.02
C PHE A 77 4.89 -4.58 9.51
N TYR A 78 4.83 -5.76 8.89
CA TYR A 78 4.52 -5.93 7.47
C TYR A 78 3.14 -5.39 7.11
N VAL A 79 2.13 -5.69 7.91
CA VAL A 79 0.76 -5.18 7.71
C VAL A 79 0.71 -3.66 7.84
N ASP A 80 1.40 -3.10 8.85
CA ASP A 80 1.45 -1.65 9.07
C ASP A 80 2.11 -0.92 7.90
N GLU A 81 3.16 -1.49 7.31
CA GLU A 81 3.81 -0.95 6.11
C GLU A 81 2.87 -0.94 4.89
N ILE A 82 2.18 -2.05 4.63
CA ILE A 82 1.18 -2.11 3.55
C ILE A 82 0.05 -1.09 3.76
N LEU A 83 -0.43 -0.95 4.99
CA LEU A 83 -1.49 0.01 5.30
C LEU A 83 -1.04 1.45 5.08
N LYS A 84 0.21 1.80 5.41
CA LYS A 84 0.77 3.13 5.14
C LYS A 84 0.85 3.43 3.65
N GLU A 85 1.35 2.49 2.84
CA GLU A 85 1.38 2.62 1.38
C GLU A 85 -0.02 2.86 0.82
N LYS A 86 -1.00 2.05 1.23
CA LYS A 86 -2.38 2.17 0.76
C LYS A 86 -3.05 3.46 1.21
N GLN A 87 -2.77 3.95 2.39
CA GLN A 87 -3.29 5.24 2.85
C GLN A 87 -2.75 6.40 2.01
N THR A 88 -1.47 6.35 1.62
CA THR A 88 -0.86 7.36 0.75
C THR A 88 -1.51 7.35 -0.63
N GLU A 89 -1.65 6.19 -1.28
CA GLU A 89 -2.34 6.03 -2.57
C GLU A 89 -3.78 6.58 -2.53
N VAL A 90 -4.53 6.26 -1.47
CA VAL A 90 -5.92 6.75 -1.30
C VAL A 90 -5.96 8.27 -1.11
N SER A 91 -5.01 8.83 -0.38
CA SER A 91 -4.91 10.28 -0.18
C SER A 91 -4.62 11.01 -1.49
N GLU A 92 -3.64 10.54 -2.26
CA GLU A 92 -3.30 11.11 -3.58
C GLU A 92 -4.48 11.03 -4.57
N PHE A 93 -5.19 9.90 -4.59
CA PHE A 93 -6.39 9.75 -5.41
C PHE A 93 -7.49 10.72 -5.00
N LYS A 94 -7.70 10.91 -3.70
CA LYS A 94 -8.68 11.85 -3.16
C LYS A 94 -8.36 13.29 -3.58
N ASP A 95 -7.11 13.70 -3.49
CA ASP A 95 -6.66 15.04 -3.87
C ASP A 95 -6.84 15.29 -5.38
N LEU A 96 -6.54 14.29 -6.21
CA LEU A 96 -6.79 14.30 -7.65
C LEU A 96 -8.28 14.47 -7.97
N MET A 97 -9.16 13.77 -7.26
CA MET A 97 -10.61 13.87 -7.45
C MET A 97 -11.14 15.25 -7.03
N ILE A 98 -10.68 15.80 -5.92
CA ILE A 98 -11.07 17.14 -5.46
C ILE A 98 -10.67 18.19 -6.51
N GLN A 99 -9.44 18.16 -7.01
CA GLN A 99 -8.99 19.10 -8.05
C GLN A 99 -9.83 19.03 -9.33
N ARG A 100 -10.32 17.86 -9.72
CA ARG A 100 -11.21 17.71 -10.89
C ARG A 100 -12.58 18.30 -10.65
N VAL A 101 -13.13 18.15 -9.46
CA VAL A 101 -14.44 18.74 -9.10
C VAL A 101 -14.36 20.27 -9.10
N ASP A 102 -13.32 20.84 -8.51
CA ASP A 102 -13.10 22.30 -8.48
C ASP A 102 -12.97 22.89 -9.89
N ARG A 103 -12.28 22.18 -10.80
CA ARG A 103 -12.18 22.60 -12.20
C ARG A 103 -13.53 22.60 -12.90
N LEU A 104 -14.37 21.59 -12.67
CA LEU A 104 -15.71 21.52 -13.25
C LEU A 104 -16.58 22.67 -12.77
N GLU A 105 -16.59 22.98 -11.48
CA GLU A 105 -17.33 24.10 -10.91
C GLU A 105 -16.89 25.43 -11.52
N LEU A 106 -15.59 25.64 -11.69
CA LEU A 106 -15.04 26.83 -12.34
C LEU A 106 -15.52 26.97 -13.80
N VAL A 107 -15.54 25.87 -14.55
CA VAL A 107 -16.03 25.86 -15.95
C VAL A 107 -17.51 26.19 -15.99
N LEU A 108 -18.33 25.57 -15.13
CA LEU A 108 -19.77 25.83 -15.03
C LEU A 108 -20.06 27.29 -14.68
N LYS A 109 -19.33 27.89 -13.73
CA LYS A 109 -19.43 29.32 -13.40
C LYS A 109 -19.08 30.22 -14.58
N ARG A 110 -18.06 29.89 -15.36
CA ARG A 110 -17.68 30.65 -16.57
C ARG A 110 -18.75 30.55 -17.64
N MET A 111 -19.32 29.37 -17.87
CA MET A 111 -20.42 29.16 -18.81
C MET A 111 -21.67 29.98 -18.43
N ALA A 112 -22.07 29.95 -17.16
CA ALA A 112 -23.21 30.74 -16.70
C ALA A 112 -23.03 32.23 -16.95
N ARG A 113 -21.85 32.79 -16.67
CA ARG A 113 -21.53 34.20 -16.94
C ARG A 113 -21.59 34.52 -18.45
N MET A 114 -21.03 33.63 -19.29
CA MET A 114 -21.05 33.84 -20.76
C MET A 114 -22.49 33.85 -21.31
N ILE A 115 -23.34 32.93 -20.85
CA ILE A 115 -24.74 32.88 -21.27
C ILE A 115 -25.48 34.17 -20.81
N ALA A 116 -25.32 34.57 -19.54
CA ALA A 116 -25.94 35.77 -19.02
C ALA A 116 -25.54 37.06 -19.79
N SER A 117 -24.25 37.20 -20.11
CA SER A 117 -23.72 38.37 -20.85
C SER A 117 -24.18 38.45 -22.29
N ASN A 118 -24.44 37.32 -22.97
CA ASN A 118 -24.82 37.25 -24.36
C ASN A 118 -26.35 37.32 -24.59
N THR A 119 -27.13 36.98 -23.58
CA THR A 119 -28.61 36.87 -23.73
C THR A 119 -29.40 37.91 -22.98
N ASN A 120 -28.78 38.73 -22.14
CA ASN A 120 -29.46 39.65 -21.17
C ASN A 120 -30.43 38.94 -20.21
N TYR A 121 -30.34 37.60 -20.07
CA TYR A 121 -31.14 36.85 -19.11
C TYR A 121 -30.26 36.40 -17.92
N ALA A 122 -30.90 36.21 -16.78
CA ALA A 122 -30.24 35.57 -15.67
C ALA A 122 -30.00 34.09 -15.97
N ALA A 123 -28.75 33.63 -15.87
CA ALA A 123 -28.39 32.22 -16.04
C ALA A 123 -28.00 31.59 -14.71
N MET A 124 -28.62 30.46 -14.39
CA MET A 124 -28.30 29.68 -13.19
C MET A 124 -27.88 28.26 -13.65
N ILE A 125 -26.69 27.83 -13.27
CA ILE A 125 -26.21 26.47 -13.50
C ILE A 125 -26.01 25.83 -12.13
N SER A 126 -26.76 24.76 -11.84
CA SER A 126 -26.52 23.94 -10.65
C SER A 126 -25.63 22.73 -11.01
N GLY A 127 -24.53 22.57 -10.30
CA GLY A 127 -23.74 21.36 -10.37
C GLY A 127 -24.38 20.22 -9.55
N PRO A 128 -23.93 18.99 -9.72
CA PRO A 128 -24.35 17.89 -8.85
C PRO A 128 -23.97 18.25 -7.40
N SER A 129 -24.96 18.34 -6.52
CA SER A 129 -24.68 18.50 -5.09
C SER A 129 -24.19 17.16 -4.52
N TYR A 130 -22.90 17.05 -4.34
CA TYR A 130 -22.34 15.93 -3.60
C TYR A 130 -22.65 16.15 -2.11
N HIS A 131 -23.78 15.63 -1.66
CA HIS A 131 -23.94 15.41 -0.25
C HIS A 131 -22.85 14.43 0.16
N GLN A 132 -22.19 14.69 1.28
CA GLN A 132 -21.14 13.81 1.84
C GLN A 132 -21.76 12.47 2.24
N ASN A 133 -22.10 11.64 1.25
CA ASN A 133 -22.53 10.28 1.49
C ASN A 133 -21.28 9.49 1.85
N LYS A 134 -21.09 9.23 3.14
CA LYS A 134 -20.04 8.33 3.60
C LYS A 134 -20.38 6.92 3.12
N ILE A 135 -19.51 6.33 2.31
CA ILE A 135 -19.60 4.91 1.98
C ILE A 135 -19.39 4.15 3.28
N LYS A 136 -20.40 3.41 3.73
CA LYS A 136 -20.33 2.63 4.97
C LYS A 136 -19.78 1.23 4.76
N LEU A 137 -19.97 0.69 3.56
CA LEU A 137 -19.55 -0.67 3.23
C LEU A 137 -19.37 -0.81 1.72
N ILE A 138 -18.26 -1.42 1.31
CA ILE A 138 -18.06 -1.94 -0.06
C ILE A 138 -17.85 -3.44 0.07
N GLN A 139 -18.73 -4.23 -0.56
CA GLN A 139 -18.60 -5.67 -0.61
C GLN A 139 -18.22 -6.09 -2.02
N LEU A 140 -17.08 -6.78 -2.15
CA LEU A 140 -16.63 -7.38 -3.39
C LEU A 140 -17.06 -8.85 -3.39
N SER A 141 -17.87 -9.24 -4.37
CA SER A 141 -18.21 -10.64 -4.60
C SER A 141 -17.62 -11.09 -5.93
N ARG A 142 -17.00 -12.27 -5.92
CA ARG A 142 -16.54 -12.92 -7.14
C ARG A 142 -17.78 -13.48 -7.88
N ILE A 143 -18.04 -12.96 -9.06
CA ILE A 143 -19.03 -13.53 -9.97
C ILE A 143 -18.27 -14.58 -10.79
N GLU A 144 -18.67 -15.84 -10.72
CA GLU A 144 -18.09 -16.90 -11.55
C GLU A 144 -18.33 -16.55 -13.03
N ASP A 145 -17.28 -16.73 -13.83
CA ASP A 145 -17.33 -16.50 -15.27
C ASP A 145 -18.40 -17.38 -15.89
N TYR A 146 -19.43 -16.76 -16.45
CA TYR A 146 -20.35 -17.45 -17.36
C TYR A 146 -19.54 -17.88 -18.58
N LYS A 147 -19.24 -19.17 -18.69
CA LYS A 147 -18.85 -19.76 -19.97
C LYS A 147 -20.05 -19.64 -20.90
N LEU A 148 -19.93 -18.83 -21.94
CA LEU A 148 -20.71 -18.94 -23.15
C LEU A 148 -20.21 -20.13 -23.96
#